data_b56dcbc44a7a39b05f0440a6a4cd9a53
#
_entry.id   b56dcbc44a7a39b05f0440a6a4cd9a53
#
_cell.length_a   1.000
_cell.length_b   1.000
_cell.length_c   1.000
_cell.angle_alpha   90.00
_cell.angle_beta   90.00
_cell.angle_gamma   90.00
#
_symmetry.space_group_name_H-M   'P 1'
#
loop_
_entity.id
_entity.type
_entity.pdbx_description
1 polymer ?
#
loop_
_entity_poly.entity_id
_entity_poly.type
_entity_poly.pdbx_seq_one_letter_code
_entity_poly.pdbx_strand_id
1 'polypeptide(L)' 'MIDTRGYICPTPVLMVQKALKDRPATVEVLAEAGAAVENITRFAHSQGYQVAKDADGPDFKLTLTK' A
#
# COMPACT_ATOMS: atom_id res chain seq x y z
N MET A 1 -6.13 8.41 -2.95
CA MET A 1 -4.96 8.00 -2.16
C MET A 1 -5.39 7.42 -0.83
N ILE A 2 -4.74 6.36 -0.40
CA ILE A 2 -5.04 5.72 0.88
C ILE A 2 -3.95 6.10 1.87
N ASP A 3 -4.33 6.67 2.99
CA ASP A 3 -3.38 7.05 4.04
C ASP A 3 -3.46 6.01 5.15
N THR A 4 -2.42 5.18 5.26
CA THR A 4 -2.37 4.14 6.28
C THR A 4 -1.50 4.53 7.47
N ARG A 5 -1.02 5.77 7.51
CA ARG A 5 -0.16 6.23 8.60
C ARG A 5 -0.96 6.26 9.90
N GLY A 6 -0.31 5.87 10.98
CA GLY A 6 -0.96 5.85 12.29
C GLY A 6 -1.71 4.56 12.60
N TYR A 7 -1.80 3.64 11.64
CA TYR A 7 -2.44 2.35 11.85
C TYR A 7 -1.39 1.27 12.04
N ILE A 8 -1.72 0.27 12.84
CA ILE A 8 -0.83 -0.87 13.06
C ILE A 8 -1.28 -2.05 12.20
N CYS A 9 -0.35 -2.90 11.82
CA CYS A 9 -0.66 -4.12 11.09
C CYS A 9 -1.64 -4.98 11.90
N PRO A 10 -2.60 -5.62 11.24
CA PRO A 10 -2.78 -5.76 9.79
C PRO A 10 -3.68 -4.69 9.15
N THR A 11 -4.04 -3.63 9.87
CA THR A 11 -4.99 -2.64 9.37
C THR A 11 -4.58 -2.00 8.04
N PRO A 12 -3.31 -1.58 7.83
CA PRO A 12 -2.93 -1.01 6.52
C PRO A 12 -3.19 -1.98 5.37
N VAL A 13 -2.91 -3.26 5.55
CA VAL A 13 -3.16 -4.26 4.52
C VAL A 13 -4.65 -4.39 4.23
N LEU A 14 -5.46 -4.36 5.27
CA LEU A 14 -6.92 -4.44 5.09
C LEU A 14 -7.46 -3.22 4.34
N MET A 15 -6.91 -2.03 4.61
CA MET A 15 -7.30 -0.83 3.89
C MET A 15 -6.98 -0.94 2.40
N VAL A 16 -5.80 -1.47 2.08
CA VAL A 16 -5.40 -1.69 0.71
C VAL A 16 -6.27 -2.76 0.07
N GLN A 17 -6.58 -3.82 0.80
CA GLN A 17 -7.46 -4.88 0.30
C GLN A 17 -8.81 -4.32 -0.13
N LYS A 18 -9.39 -3.45 0.67
CA LYS A 18 -10.66 -2.79 0.33
C LYS A 18 -10.52 -1.95 -0.93
N ALA A 19 -9.44 -1.21 -1.05
CA ALA A 19 -9.20 -0.36 -2.21
C ALA A 19 -9.05 -1.19 -3.48
N LEU A 20 -8.44 -2.38 -3.40
CA LEU A 20 -8.21 -3.22 -4.55
C LEU A 20 -9.43 -4.07 -4.92
N LYS A 21 -10.48 -4.03 -4.11
CA LYS A 21 -11.68 -4.82 -4.36
C LYS A 21 -12.29 -4.53 -5.73
N ASP A 22 -12.27 -3.26 -6.16
CA ASP A 22 -12.80 -2.85 -7.44
C ASP A 22 -11.77 -2.97 -8.57
N ARG A 23 -10.58 -3.50 -8.27
CA ARG A 23 -9.50 -3.72 -9.24
C ARG A 23 -9.14 -2.45 -10.02
N PRO A 24 -8.88 -1.33 -9.34
CA PRO A 24 -8.48 -0.11 -10.06
C PRO A 24 -7.14 -0.32 -10.77
N ALA A 25 -6.92 0.46 -11.83
CA ALA A 25 -5.68 0.36 -12.59
C ALA A 25 -4.48 0.87 -11.78
N THR A 26 -4.69 1.89 -10.96
CA THR A 26 -3.62 2.49 -10.16
C THR A 26 -4.18 2.91 -8.81
N VAL A 27 -3.42 2.62 -7.75
CA VAL A 27 -3.76 3.04 -6.39
C VAL A 27 -2.52 3.59 -5.73
N GLU A 28 -2.66 4.74 -5.06
CA GLU A 28 -1.57 5.32 -4.29
C GLU A 28 -1.83 5.08 -2.80
N VAL A 29 -0.79 4.66 -2.08
CA VAL A 29 -0.89 4.36 -0.66
C VAL A 29 0.23 5.07 0.08
N LEU A 30 -0.11 5.77 1.16
CA LEU A 30 0.88 6.32 2.08
C LEU A 30 1.05 5.34 3.24
N ALA A 31 2.29 4.96 3.52
CA ALA A 31 2.59 4.02 4.58
C ALA A 31 3.82 4.47 5.36
N GLU A 32 3.83 4.17 6.66
CA GLU A 32 4.99 4.41 7.48
C GLU A 32 6.06 3.36 7.17
N ALA A 33 7.32 3.73 7.41
CA ALA A 33 8.44 2.82 7.18
C ALA A 33 8.29 1.54 8.01
N GLY A 34 8.84 0.46 7.50
CA GLY A 34 8.88 -0.81 8.21
C GLY A 34 7.89 -1.83 7.71
N ALA A 35 7.28 -2.58 8.64
CA ALA A 35 6.47 -3.74 8.31
C ALA A 35 5.26 -3.40 7.43
N ALA A 36 4.68 -2.21 7.60
CA ALA A 36 3.51 -1.83 6.79
C ALA A 36 3.85 -1.78 5.31
N VAL A 37 5.00 -1.19 4.96
CA VAL A 37 5.45 -1.10 3.57
C VAL A 37 5.63 -2.50 2.98
N GLU A 38 6.32 -3.38 3.72
CA GLU A 38 6.56 -4.75 3.27
C GLU A 38 5.26 -5.52 3.08
N ASN A 39 4.38 -5.43 4.06
CA ASN A 39 3.14 -6.20 4.02
C ASN A 39 2.22 -5.73 2.89
N ILE A 40 2.12 -4.43 2.67
CA ILE A 40 1.33 -3.88 1.58
C ILE A 40 1.91 -4.32 0.24
N THR A 41 3.23 -4.24 0.11
CA THR A 41 3.90 -4.66 -1.12
C THR A 41 3.64 -6.13 -1.41
N ARG A 42 3.78 -6.97 -0.42
CA ARG A 42 3.55 -8.41 -0.57
C ARG A 42 2.11 -8.69 -0.97
N PHE A 43 1.17 -8.04 -0.32
CA PHE A 43 -0.23 -8.23 -0.64
C PHE A 43 -0.54 -7.77 -2.07
N ALA A 44 -0.03 -6.60 -2.46
CA ALA A 44 -0.26 -6.09 -3.81
C ALA A 44 0.30 -7.04 -4.87
N HIS A 45 1.49 -7.59 -4.65
CA HIS A 45 2.06 -8.56 -5.57
C HIS A 45 1.19 -9.80 -5.70
N SER A 46 0.61 -10.26 -4.58
CA SER A 46 -0.27 -11.43 -4.62
C SER A 46 -1.55 -11.17 -5.41
N GLN A 47 -1.92 -9.91 -5.57
CA GLN A 47 -3.10 -9.52 -6.35
C GLN A 47 -2.76 -9.17 -7.80
N GLY A 48 -1.51 -9.34 -8.19
CA GLY A 48 -1.08 -9.07 -9.56
C GLY A 48 -0.73 -7.61 -9.82
N TYR A 49 -0.52 -6.83 -8.78
CA TYR A 49 -0.11 -5.44 -8.92
C TYR A 49 1.40 -5.29 -8.82
N GLN A 50 1.92 -4.29 -9.51
CA GLN A 50 3.30 -3.87 -9.36
C GLN A 50 3.34 -2.73 -8.35
N VAL A 51 4.42 -2.66 -7.57
CA VAL A 51 4.55 -1.66 -6.52
C VAL A 51 5.78 -0.81 -6.79
N ALA A 52 5.56 0.50 -6.87
CA ALA A 52 6.65 1.48 -6.93
C ALA A 52 6.70 2.19 -5.57
N LYS A 53 7.86 2.17 -4.94
CA LYS A 53 8.04 2.75 -3.62
C LYS A 53 8.86 4.03 -3.73
N ASP A 54 8.29 5.14 -3.28
CA ASP A 54 8.97 6.43 -3.23
C ASP A 54 9.01 6.94 -1.79
N ALA A 55 10.15 7.47 -1.40
CA ALA A 55 10.27 8.08 -0.08
C ALA A 55 9.52 9.42 -0.08
N ASP A 56 8.74 9.66 0.99
CA ASP A 56 7.99 10.88 1.16
C ASP A 56 8.23 11.37 2.59
N GLY A 57 9.36 12.06 2.79
CA GLY A 57 9.78 12.45 4.12
C GLY A 57 10.12 11.21 4.96
N PRO A 58 9.57 11.11 6.17
CA PRO A 58 9.78 9.92 7.01
C PRO A 58 8.94 8.72 6.57
N ASP A 59 8.02 8.91 5.64
CA ASP A 59 7.09 7.87 5.20
C ASP A 59 7.43 7.41 3.78
N PHE A 60 6.60 6.50 3.26
CA PHE A 60 6.75 6.01 1.89
C PHE A 60 5.43 6.10 1.16
N LYS A 61 5.51 6.49 -0.09
CA LYS A 61 4.36 6.46 -0.98
C LYS A 61 4.51 5.25 -1.90
N LEU A 62 3.52 4.38 -1.86
CA LEU A 62 3.50 3.18 -2.68
C LEU A 62 2.50 3.37 -3.80
N THR A 63 2.95 3.23 -5.04
CA THR A 63 2.08 3.30 -6.19
C THR A 63 1.86 1.88 -6.70
N LEU A 64 0.63 1.42 -6.59
CA LEU A 64 0.25 0.07 -7.02
C LEU A 64 -0.34 0.19 -8.42
N THR A 65 0.25 -0.50 -9.37
CA THR A 65 -0.18 -0.46 -10.77
C THR A 65 -0.48 -1.88 -11.25
N LYS A 66 -1.60 -2.00 -11.88
CA LYS A 66 -2.06 -3.27 -12.41
C LYS A 66 -1.24 -3.75 -13.61
#